data_47126ba78dbdb0d197a73fa9968027e8
#
_entry.id   47126ba78dbdb0d197a73fa9968027e8
#
_cell.length_a   1.000
_cell.length_b   1.000
_cell.length_c   1.000
_cell.angle_alpha   90.00
_cell.angle_beta   90.00
_cell.angle_gamma   90.00
#
_symmetry.space_group_name_H-M   'P 1'
#
loop_
_entity.id
_entity.type
_entity.pdbx_description
1 polymer ?
#
loop_
_entity_poly.entity_id
_entity_poly.type
_entity_poly.pdbx_seq_one_letter_code
_entity_poly.pdbx_strand_id
1 'polypeptide(L)'
;FAEAEADFNKAIECDSAYLLSYFNRALVYSDTNRPMLALADFDKVIQLDSTNSLTYFNRAMLRTQIGDYNRALDDYDKVALYSPNNVLVYYNRAGVYAQLGELEKAIDDYSSAIKLYPDFANAYIYRGRLRELLRDPQGAKKDRDTAQKKIAEYRSRLSDSTYSIYADTTQRFDRLLSFDSKFSGGSFDRITGHNGGHEEMRL
;
A
#
# COMPACT_ATOMS: atom_id res chain seq x y z
N PHE A 1 -22.92 -5.70 1.14
CA PHE A 1 -22.27 -5.11 2.32
C PHE A 1 -23.19 -5.10 3.56
N ALA A 2 -24.47 -4.70 3.45
CA ALA A 2 -25.37 -4.63 4.61
C ALA A 2 -25.64 -6.01 5.24
N GLU A 3 -25.82 -7.04 4.42
CA GLU A 3 -25.98 -8.43 4.90
C GLU A 3 -24.70 -8.92 5.62
N ALA A 4 -23.52 -8.67 5.03
CA ALA A 4 -22.26 -9.05 5.65
C ALA A 4 -22.04 -8.35 7.01
N GLU A 5 -22.40 -7.07 7.10
CA GLU A 5 -22.35 -6.34 8.37
C GLU A 5 -23.28 -6.96 9.43
N ALA A 6 -24.51 -7.31 9.04
CA ALA A 6 -25.47 -7.97 9.94
C ALA A 6 -24.98 -9.34 10.42
N ASP A 7 -24.32 -10.11 9.54
CA ASP A 7 -23.77 -11.42 9.90
C ASP A 7 -22.59 -11.29 10.87
N PHE A 8 -21.67 -10.31 10.63
CA PHE A 8 -20.59 -10.05 11.57
C PHE A 8 -21.09 -9.52 12.92
N ASN A 9 -22.14 -8.70 12.94
CA ASN A 9 -22.77 -8.25 14.19
C ASN A 9 -23.28 -9.44 15.00
N LYS A 10 -24.01 -10.36 14.38
CA LYS A 10 -24.49 -11.59 15.04
C LYS A 10 -23.33 -12.47 15.53
N ALA A 11 -22.29 -12.63 14.73
CA ALA A 11 -21.11 -13.39 15.12
C ALA A 11 -20.43 -12.79 16.36
N ILE A 12 -20.32 -11.48 16.45
CA ILE A 12 -19.77 -10.76 17.61
C ILE A 12 -20.68 -10.88 18.84
N GLU A 13 -22.00 -10.88 18.65
CA GLU A 13 -22.97 -11.13 19.74
C GLU A 13 -22.83 -12.55 20.31
N CYS A 14 -22.56 -13.54 19.45
CA CYS A 14 -22.33 -14.93 19.86
C CYS A 14 -20.97 -15.15 20.53
N ASP A 15 -19.92 -14.50 19.99
CA ASP A 15 -18.57 -14.58 20.53
C ASP A 15 -17.87 -13.21 20.37
N SER A 16 -17.85 -12.45 21.44
CA SER A 16 -17.24 -11.13 21.50
C SER A 16 -15.70 -11.13 21.47
N ALA A 17 -15.06 -12.31 21.51
CA ALA A 17 -13.62 -12.50 21.37
C ALA A 17 -13.23 -13.01 19.98
N TYR A 18 -14.19 -13.27 19.09
CA TYR A 18 -13.88 -13.78 17.76
C TYR A 18 -13.30 -12.70 16.84
N LEU A 19 -11.99 -12.62 16.83
CA LEU A 19 -11.17 -11.61 16.16
C LEU A 19 -11.55 -11.40 14.68
N LEU A 20 -11.81 -12.50 13.93
CA LEU A 20 -12.09 -12.42 12.49
C LEU A 20 -13.39 -11.66 12.18
N SER A 21 -14.38 -11.68 13.06
CA SER A 21 -15.63 -10.93 12.86
C SER A 21 -15.38 -9.43 12.90
N TYR A 22 -14.59 -8.95 13.86
CA TYR A 22 -14.19 -7.53 13.92
C TYR A 22 -13.33 -7.15 12.72
N PHE A 23 -12.34 -7.97 12.37
CA PHE A 23 -11.47 -7.70 11.24
C PHE A 23 -12.25 -7.57 9.93
N ASN A 24 -13.11 -8.54 9.63
CA ASN A 24 -13.90 -8.51 8.40
C ASN A 24 -14.93 -7.40 8.39
N ARG A 25 -15.55 -7.07 9.54
CA ARG A 25 -16.48 -5.93 9.64
C ARG A 25 -15.73 -4.61 9.45
N ALA A 26 -14.52 -4.47 9.96
CA ALA A 26 -13.67 -3.31 9.69
C ALA A 26 -13.40 -3.11 8.19
N LEU A 27 -13.14 -4.21 7.45
CA LEU A 27 -12.98 -4.13 6.00
C LEU A 27 -14.27 -3.65 5.31
N VAL A 28 -15.45 -4.16 5.71
CA VAL A 28 -16.74 -3.70 5.20
C VAL A 28 -16.95 -2.21 5.50
N TYR A 29 -16.62 -1.75 6.70
CA TYR A 29 -16.72 -0.33 7.05
C TYR A 29 -15.76 0.53 6.23
N SER A 30 -14.54 0.06 5.99
CA SER A 30 -13.56 0.75 5.14
C SER A 30 -14.10 0.88 3.71
N ASP A 31 -14.57 -0.21 3.11
CA ASP A 31 -15.10 -0.23 1.74
C ASP A 31 -16.38 0.60 1.58
N THR A 32 -17.15 0.76 2.64
CA THR A 32 -18.39 1.56 2.66
C THR A 32 -18.17 3.00 3.13
N ASN A 33 -16.91 3.47 3.17
CA ASN A 33 -16.50 4.83 3.54
C ASN A 33 -16.95 5.24 4.97
N ARG A 34 -16.84 4.32 5.91
CA ARG A 34 -17.12 4.51 7.34
C ARG A 34 -15.84 4.33 8.18
N PRO A 35 -14.83 5.19 7.97
CA PRO A 35 -13.47 4.96 8.51
C PRO A 35 -13.41 4.90 10.03
N MET A 36 -14.22 5.68 10.73
CA MET A 36 -14.20 5.68 12.21
C MET A 36 -14.69 4.36 12.81
N LEU A 37 -15.68 3.73 12.19
CA LEU A 37 -16.16 2.40 12.62
C LEU A 37 -15.13 1.33 12.30
N ALA A 38 -14.49 1.41 11.14
CA ALA A 38 -13.41 0.50 10.77
C ALA A 38 -12.22 0.60 11.74
N LEU A 39 -11.80 1.82 12.11
CA LEU A 39 -10.73 2.03 13.08
C LEU A 39 -11.07 1.42 14.44
N ALA A 40 -12.31 1.60 14.93
CA ALA A 40 -12.76 1.02 16.20
C ALA A 40 -12.70 -0.52 16.19
N ASP A 41 -13.09 -1.14 15.08
CA ASP A 41 -13.01 -2.59 14.94
C ASP A 41 -11.56 -3.09 14.81
N PHE A 42 -10.71 -2.41 14.06
CA PHE A 42 -9.27 -2.73 14.03
C PHE A 42 -8.61 -2.56 15.41
N ASP A 43 -8.99 -1.52 16.18
CA ASP A 43 -8.52 -1.34 17.55
C ASP A 43 -8.93 -2.52 18.43
N LYS A 44 -10.15 -3.04 18.25
CA LYS A 44 -10.63 -4.22 18.97
C LYS A 44 -9.82 -5.48 18.60
N VAL A 45 -9.51 -5.67 17.31
CA VAL A 45 -8.64 -6.77 16.87
C VAL A 45 -7.28 -6.69 17.55
N ILE A 46 -6.66 -5.51 17.61
CA ILE A 46 -5.33 -5.30 18.23
C ILE A 46 -5.38 -5.51 19.75
N GLN A 47 -6.51 -5.20 20.41
CA GLN A 47 -6.69 -5.52 21.82
C GLN A 47 -6.75 -7.03 22.08
N LEU A 48 -7.32 -7.79 21.13
CA LEU A 48 -7.42 -9.25 21.22
C LEU A 48 -6.11 -9.94 20.82
N ASP A 49 -5.42 -9.41 19.81
CA ASP A 49 -4.11 -9.89 19.33
C ASP A 49 -3.23 -8.69 18.96
N SER A 50 -2.36 -8.30 19.88
CA SER A 50 -1.44 -7.16 19.71
C SER A 50 -0.29 -7.42 18.75
N THR A 51 -0.16 -8.62 18.19
CA THR A 51 0.89 -8.98 17.22
C THR A 51 0.36 -9.14 15.80
N ASN A 52 -0.92 -8.91 15.58
CA ASN A 52 -1.58 -9.08 14.28
C ASN A 52 -1.11 -8.05 13.26
N SER A 53 -0.04 -8.36 12.53
CA SER A 53 0.56 -7.46 11.54
C SER A 53 -0.39 -7.09 10.42
N LEU A 54 -1.31 -7.99 10.02
CA LEU A 54 -2.29 -7.71 8.97
C LEU A 54 -3.26 -6.60 9.40
N THR A 55 -3.67 -6.59 10.67
CA THR A 55 -4.56 -5.54 11.20
C THR A 55 -3.85 -4.20 11.27
N TYR A 56 -2.60 -4.16 11.75
CA TYR A 56 -1.81 -2.93 11.72
C TYR A 56 -1.67 -2.40 10.29
N PHE A 57 -1.40 -3.28 9.32
CA PHE A 57 -1.27 -2.87 7.92
C PHE A 57 -2.55 -2.22 7.37
N ASN A 58 -3.71 -2.87 7.57
CA ASN A 58 -4.99 -2.34 7.10
C ASN A 58 -5.37 -1.04 7.82
N ARG A 59 -5.11 -0.94 9.14
CA ARG A 59 -5.35 0.28 9.91
C ARG A 59 -4.44 1.42 9.45
N ALA A 60 -3.16 1.14 9.16
CA ALA A 60 -2.23 2.12 8.61
C ALA A 60 -2.68 2.65 7.25
N MET A 61 -3.14 1.76 6.36
CA MET A 61 -3.69 2.15 5.06
C MET A 61 -4.90 3.08 5.23
N LEU A 62 -5.84 2.72 6.11
CA LEU A 62 -7.02 3.54 6.38
C LEU A 62 -6.64 4.91 6.97
N ARG A 63 -5.70 4.93 7.93
CA ARG A 63 -5.16 6.18 8.51
C ARG A 63 -4.49 7.06 7.47
N THR A 64 -3.73 6.45 6.55
CA THR A 64 -3.13 7.18 5.42
C THR A 64 -4.22 7.81 4.54
N GLN A 65 -5.28 7.05 4.25
CA GLN A 65 -6.40 7.53 3.43
C GLN A 65 -7.13 8.73 4.03
N ILE A 66 -7.29 8.76 5.36
CA ILE A 66 -7.93 9.88 6.05
C ILE A 66 -6.97 11.01 6.46
N GLY A 67 -5.68 10.90 6.07
CA GLY A 67 -4.67 11.92 6.33
C GLY A 67 -4.04 11.87 7.73
N ASP A 68 -4.28 10.82 8.50
CA ASP A 68 -3.68 10.62 9.83
C ASP A 68 -2.30 9.96 9.71
N TYR A 69 -1.39 10.70 9.06
CA TYR A 69 -0.08 10.18 8.66
C TYR A 69 0.80 9.73 9.83
N ASN A 70 0.81 10.48 10.94
CA ASN A 70 1.65 10.13 12.08
C ASN A 70 1.26 8.78 12.68
N ARG A 71 -0.04 8.56 12.94
CA ARG A 71 -0.51 7.28 13.46
C ARG A 71 -0.45 6.15 12.42
N ALA A 72 -0.48 6.48 11.12
CA ALA A 72 -0.22 5.50 10.07
C ALA A 72 1.23 4.99 10.11
N LEU A 73 2.21 5.89 10.31
CA LEU A 73 3.61 5.51 10.47
C LEU A 73 3.84 4.59 11.67
N ASP A 74 3.21 4.90 12.83
CA ASP A 74 3.29 4.03 14.03
C ASP A 74 2.81 2.61 13.72
N ASP A 75 1.72 2.49 12.97
CA ASP A 75 1.19 1.18 12.57
C ASP A 75 2.09 0.48 11.55
N TYR A 76 2.61 1.18 10.54
CA TYR A 76 3.57 0.60 9.60
C TYR A 76 4.85 0.14 10.30
N ASP A 77 5.31 0.84 11.33
CA ASP A 77 6.45 0.42 12.14
C ASP A 77 6.17 -0.91 12.85
N LYS A 78 4.94 -1.11 13.36
CA LYS A 78 4.52 -2.41 13.92
C LYS A 78 4.51 -3.50 12.85
N VAL A 79 4.03 -3.20 11.64
CA VAL A 79 4.10 -4.18 10.53
C VAL A 79 5.55 -4.53 10.20
N ALA A 80 6.45 -3.55 10.09
CA ALA A 80 7.85 -3.80 9.80
C ALA A 80 8.54 -4.64 10.89
N LEU A 81 8.13 -4.45 12.16
CA LEU A 81 8.62 -5.24 13.29
C LEU A 81 8.14 -6.71 13.24
N TYR A 82 6.83 -6.93 13.02
CA TYR A 82 6.25 -8.28 13.06
C TYR A 82 6.37 -9.04 11.74
N SER A 83 6.50 -8.32 10.62
CA SER A 83 6.58 -8.88 9.27
C SER A 83 7.64 -8.15 8.42
N PRO A 84 8.94 -8.28 8.76
CA PRO A 84 10.01 -7.48 8.15
C PRO A 84 10.23 -7.76 6.65
N ASN A 85 9.71 -8.86 6.14
CA ASN A 85 9.78 -9.21 4.72
C ASN A 85 8.55 -8.79 3.91
N ASN A 86 7.63 -8.04 4.53
CA ASN A 86 6.47 -7.51 3.82
C ASN A 86 6.87 -6.30 2.97
N VAL A 87 7.02 -6.50 1.67
CA VAL A 87 7.42 -5.46 0.70
C VAL A 87 6.50 -4.24 0.75
N LEU A 88 5.20 -4.49 0.91
CA LEU A 88 4.18 -3.43 0.84
C LEU A 88 4.24 -2.47 2.03
N VAL A 89 4.75 -2.91 3.20
CA VAL A 89 4.89 -2.00 4.32
C VAL A 89 5.90 -0.89 4.01
N TYR A 90 7.04 -1.25 3.45
CA TYR A 90 8.06 -0.27 3.08
C TYR A 90 7.57 0.64 1.95
N TYR A 91 6.91 0.06 0.95
CA TYR A 91 6.36 0.84 -0.16
C TYR A 91 5.30 1.86 0.29
N ASN A 92 4.33 1.45 1.11
CA ASN A 92 3.27 2.35 1.59
C ASN A 92 3.79 3.35 2.62
N ARG A 93 4.70 2.95 3.54
CA ARG A 93 5.32 3.86 4.50
C ARG A 93 6.17 4.92 3.79
N ALA A 94 6.90 4.55 2.72
CA ALA A 94 7.59 5.50 1.86
C ALA A 94 6.65 6.55 1.28
N GLY A 95 5.46 6.14 0.83
CA GLY A 95 4.43 7.07 0.37
C GLY A 95 4.01 8.07 1.45
N VAL A 96 3.83 7.61 2.70
CA VAL A 96 3.50 8.49 3.82
C VAL A 96 4.63 9.46 4.15
N TYR A 97 5.89 8.98 4.19
CA TYR A 97 7.06 9.86 4.38
C TYR A 97 7.14 10.93 3.29
N ALA A 98 6.89 10.56 2.02
CA ALA A 98 6.87 11.51 0.93
C ALA A 98 5.77 12.58 1.10
N GLN A 99 4.58 12.21 1.60
CA GLN A 99 3.51 13.16 1.92
C GLN A 99 3.89 14.16 3.02
N LEU A 100 4.68 13.71 3.99
CA LEU A 100 5.19 14.53 5.08
C LEU A 100 6.42 15.37 4.68
N GLY A 101 6.93 15.22 3.44
CA GLY A 101 8.13 15.90 2.98
C GLY A 101 9.45 15.28 3.48
N GLU A 102 9.39 14.10 4.11
CA GLU A 102 10.56 13.37 4.61
C GLU A 102 11.16 12.51 3.48
N LEU A 103 11.70 13.20 2.46
CA LEU A 103 12.05 12.60 1.17
C LEU A 103 13.14 11.54 1.29
N GLU A 104 14.13 11.74 2.14
CA GLU A 104 15.23 10.79 2.37
C GLU A 104 14.71 9.50 2.98
N LYS A 105 13.84 9.57 3.99
CA LYS A 105 13.23 8.37 4.59
C LYS A 105 12.36 7.62 3.58
N ALA A 106 11.64 8.34 2.72
CA ALA A 106 10.86 7.73 1.66
C ALA A 106 11.75 6.98 0.65
N ILE A 107 12.90 7.54 0.27
CA ILE A 107 13.88 6.88 -0.61
C ILE A 107 14.44 5.61 0.04
N ASP A 108 14.74 5.64 1.32
CA ASP A 108 15.26 4.48 2.07
C ASP A 108 14.23 3.36 2.12
N ASP A 109 12.98 3.67 2.35
CA ASP A 109 11.89 2.70 2.37
C ASP A 109 11.59 2.14 0.99
N TYR A 110 11.53 2.98 -0.07
CA TYR A 110 11.44 2.44 -1.44
C TYR A 110 12.63 1.56 -1.79
N SER A 111 13.83 1.88 -1.30
CA SER A 111 15.02 1.05 -1.50
C SER A 111 14.90 -0.28 -0.78
N SER A 112 14.30 -0.31 0.40
CA SER A 112 14.00 -1.54 1.15
C SER A 112 12.97 -2.40 0.41
N ALA A 113 11.91 -1.79 -0.13
CA ALA A 113 10.93 -2.49 -0.96
C ALA A 113 11.57 -3.11 -2.21
N ILE A 114 12.43 -2.36 -2.90
CA ILE A 114 13.18 -2.84 -4.07
C ILE A 114 14.14 -3.99 -3.71
N LYS A 115 14.81 -3.90 -2.56
CA LYS A 115 15.70 -4.97 -2.10
C LYS A 115 14.95 -6.27 -1.86
N LEU A 116 13.75 -6.19 -1.27
CA LEU A 116 12.89 -7.35 -1.03
C LEU A 116 12.25 -7.88 -2.31
N TYR A 117 11.85 -6.99 -3.23
CA TYR A 117 11.26 -7.37 -4.51
C TYR A 117 11.86 -6.53 -5.65
N PRO A 118 12.93 -7.01 -6.32
CA PRO A 118 13.65 -6.27 -7.35
C PRO A 118 12.84 -5.99 -8.63
N ASP A 119 11.71 -6.65 -8.84
CA ASP A 119 10.84 -6.43 -9.99
C ASP A 119 9.74 -5.38 -9.73
N PHE A 120 9.73 -4.74 -8.56
CA PHE A 120 8.71 -3.76 -8.19
C PHE A 120 8.89 -2.42 -8.92
N ALA A 121 8.42 -2.35 -10.16
CA ALA A 121 8.61 -1.20 -11.03
C ALA A 121 8.13 0.13 -10.40
N ASN A 122 6.98 0.14 -9.72
CA ASN A 122 6.44 1.35 -9.08
C ASN A 122 7.38 1.92 -8.00
N ALA A 123 8.05 1.06 -7.23
CA ALA A 123 9.00 1.53 -6.23
C ALA A 123 10.19 2.29 -6.86
N TYR A 124 10.66 1.84 -8.03
CA TYR A 124 11.68 2.60 -8.79
C TYR A 124 11.12 3.92 -9.32
N ILE A 125 9.89 3.94 -9.85
CA ILE A 125 9.27 5.17 -10.36
C ILE A 125 9.19 6.22 -9.26
N TYR A 126 8.64 5.86 -8.10
CA TYR A 126 8.48 6.83 -7.00
C TYR A 126 9.82 7.23 -6.40
N ARG A 127 10.77 6.31 -6.21
CA ARG A 127 12.11 6.65 -5.75
C ARG A 127 12.81 7.58 -6.72
N GLY A 128 12.70 7.34 -8.02
CA GLY A 128 13.26 8.21 -9.06
C GLY A 128 12.70 9.63 -9.00
N ARG A 129 11.39 9.79 -8.82
CA ARG A 129 10.76 11.11 -8.64
C ARG A 129 11.29 11.85 -7.41
N LEU A 130 11.45 11.15 -6.28
CA LEU A 130 12.01 11.76 -5.06
C LEU A 130 13.47 12.18 -5.26
N ARG A 131 14.26 11.39 -5.98
CA ARG A 131 15.64 11.72 -6.34
C ARG A 131 15.73 12.98 -7.22
N GLU A 132 14.79 13.17 -8.15
CA GLU A 132 14.70 14.41 -8.93
C GLU A 132 14.45 15.62 -8.02
N LEU A 133 13.55 15.52 -7.04
CA LEU A 133 13.30 16.59 -6.07
C LEU A 133 14.55 16.91 -5.24
N LEU A 134 15.34 15.89 -4.87
CA LEU A 134 16.60 16.04 -4.14
C LEU A 134 17.81 16.38 -5.03
N ARG A 135 17.58 16.73 -6.30
CA ARG A 135 18.62 17.10 -7.27
C ARG A 135 19.65 15.99 -7.54
N ASP A 136 19.20 14.70 -7.51
CA ASP A 136 19.97 13.55 -8.00
C ASP A 136 19.42 13.07 -9.36
N PRO A 137 19.73 13.77 -10.47
CA PRO A 137 19.21 13.41 -11.80
C PRO A 137 19.79 12.10 -12.32
N GLN A 138 20.98 11.71 -11.86
CA GLN A 138 21.60 10.45 -12.29
C GLN A 138 20.91 9.25 -11.67
N GLY A 139 20.68 9.30 -10.36
CA GLY A 139 19.91 8.26 -9.66
C GLY A 139 18.47 8.18 -10.15
N ALA A 140 17.83 9.33 -10.41
CA ALA A 140 16.48 9.39 -10.96
C ALA A 140 16.39 8.76 -12.35
N LYS A 141 17.35 9.06 -13.25
CA LYS A 141 17.42 8.44 -14.59
C LYS A 141 17.58 6.93 -14.49
N LYS A 142 18.51 6.47 -13.65
CA LYS A 142 18.75 5.03 -13.43
C LYS A 142 17.49 4.31 -12.98
N ASP A 143 16.77 4.89 -12.03
CA ASP A 143 15.52 4.31 -11.53
C ASP A 143 14.44 4.26 -12.62
N ARG A 144 14.28 5.34 -13.40
CA ARG A 144 13.32 5.39 -14.51
C ARG A 144 13.63 4.33 -15.59
N ASP A 145 14.90 4.24 -16.01
CA ASP A 145 15.33 3.26 -17.01
C ASP A 145 15.10 1.83 -16.50
N THR A 146 15.35 1.58 -15.21
CA THR A 146 15.09 0.28 -14.56
C THR A 146 13.60 -0.03 -14.53
N ALA A 147 12.76 0.92 -14.13
CA ALA A 147 11.31 0.75 -14.10
C ALA A 147 10.75 0.40 -15.48
N GLN A 148 11.16 1.13 -16.52
CA GLN A 148 10.74 0.86 -17.90
C GLN A 148 11.13 -0.55 -18.35
N LYS A 149 12.34 -0.98 -18.03
CA LYS A 149 12.79 -2.35 -18.33
C LYS A 149 11.91 -3.38 -17.62
N LYS A 150 11.63 -3.20 -16.31
CA LYS A 150 10.79 -4.12 -15.55
C LYS A 150 9.36 -4.21 -16.08
N ILE A 151 8.78 -3.08 -16.48
CA ILE A 151 7.45 -3.03 -17.10
C ILE A 151 7.47 -3.76 -18.45
N ALA A 152 8.49 -3.56 -19.27
CA ALA A 152 8.62 -4.24 -20.56
C ALA A 152 8.77 -5.76 -20.41
N GLU A 153 9.60 -6.19 -19.45
CA GLU A 153 9.77 -7.62 -19.11
C GLU A 153 8.45 -8.25 -18.65
N TYR A 154 7.70 -7.55 -17.80
CA TYR A 154 6.39 -8.02 -17.32
C TYR A 154 5.39 -8.17 -18.48
N ARG A 155 5.29 -7.16 -19.35
CA ARG A 155 4.42 -7.21 -20.55
C ARG A 155 4.81 -8.34 -21.50
N SER A 156 6.09 -8.58 -21.72
CA SER A 156 6.57 -9.68 -22.53
C SER A 156 6.13 -11.04 -21.97
N ARG A 157 6.21 -11.21 -20.64
CA ARG A 157 5.75 -12.44 -19.97
C ARG A 157 4.24 -12.65 -20.09
N LEU A 158 3.45 -11.58 -20.00
CA LEU A 158 1.98 -11.67 -20.18
C LEU A 158 1.57 -12.03 -21.60
N SER A 159 2.35 -11.64 -22.61
CA SER A 159 2.08 -11.98 -24.01
C SER A 159 2.48 -13.42 -24.38
N ASP A 160 3.24 -14.09 -23.52
CA ASP A 160 3.65 -15.48 -23.70
C ASP A 160 2.56 -16.41 -23.15
N SER A 161 1.81 -17.07 -24.06
CA SER A 161 0.71 -18.00 -23.75
C SER A 161 1.13 -19.23 -22.95
N THR A 162 2.43 -19.46 -22.79
CA THR A 162 3.00 -20.55 -21.96
C THR A 162 3.11 -20.18 -20.50
N TYR A 163 2.87 -18.90 -20.14
CA TYR A 163 2.93 -18.47 -18.76
C TYR A 163 1.72 -19.02 -18.00
N SER A 164 1.95 -20.09 -17.26
CA SER A 164 0.93 -20.82 -16.52
C SER A 164 0.28 -19.92 -15.47
N ILE A 165 -1.06 -19.99 -15.38
CA ILE A 165 -1.91 -19.39 -14.35
C ILE A 165 -1.43 -19.69 -12.91
N TYR A 166 -0.54 -20.66 -12.72
CA TYR A 166 0.06 -21.04 -11.44
C TYR A 166 1.29 -20.19 -11.03
N ALA A 167 1.85 -19.38 -11.91
CA ALA A 167 2.91 -18.43 -11.57
C ALA A 167 2.36 -17.13 -10.90
N ASP A 168 1.14 -17.17 -10.40
CA ASP A 168 0.28 -16.06 -10.06
C ASP A 168 0.53 -15.42 -8.67
N THR A 169 1.79 -15.34 -8.26
CA THR A 169 2.17 -14.37 -7.23
C THR A 169 2.06 -12.92 -7.73
N THR A 170 2.10 -12.72 -9.05
CA THR A 170 1.99 -11.40 -9.68
C THR A 170 0.57 -10.87 -9.74
N GLN A 171 -0.46 -11.70 -9.97
CA GLN A 171 -1.86 -11.24 -9.91
C GLN A 171 -2.29 -10.83 -8.48
N ARG A 172 -1.74 -11.45 -7.45
CA ARG A 172 -1.89 -10.95 -6.08
C ARG A 172 -1.24 -9.59 -5.91
N PHE A 173 -0.10 -9.37 -6.54
CA PHE A 173 0.61 -8.09 -6.53
C PHE A 173 -0.11 -7.03 -7.35
N ASP A 174 -0.67 -7.38 -8.51
CA ASP A 174 -1.48 -6.47 -9.34
C ASP A 174 -2.78 -6.05 -8.66
N ARG A 175 -3.42 -6.92 -7.90
CA ARG A 175 -4.55 -6.53 -7.05
C ARG A 175 -4.13 -5.57 -5.94
N LEU A 176 -2.95 -5.74 -5.38
CA LEU A 176 -2.37 -4.85 -4.39
C LEU A 176 -1.92 -3.52 -5.02
N LEU A 177 -1.43 -3.55 -6.27
CA LEU A 177 -1.11 -2.36 -7.06
C LEU A 177 -2.37 -1.64 -7.56
N SER A 178 -3.49 -2.34 -7.79
CA SER A 178 -4.76 -1.68 -8.11
C SER A 178 -5.34 -0.89 -6.95
N PHE A 179 -4.94 -1.19 -5.71
CA PHE A 179 -5.15 -0.30 -4.57
C PHE A 179 -4.37 1.01 -4.73
N ASP A 180 -3.16 0.95 -5.30
CA ASP A 180 -2.29 2.09 -5.51
C ASP A 180 -2.88 3.10 -6.51
N SER A 181 -3.62 2.67 -7.54
CA SER A 181 -4.28 3.58 -8.49
C SER A 181 -5.35 4.48 -7.84
N LYS A 182 -5.95 4.04 -6.74
CA LYS A 182 -6.85 4.86 -5.93
C LYS A 182 -6.09 5.81 -4.99
N PHE A 183 -4.85 5.47 -4.61
CA PHE A 183 -4.01 6.27 -3.73
C PHE A 183 -3.13 7.26 -4.47
N SER A 184 -2.62 6.92 -5.65
CA SER A 184 -1.66 7.74 -6.40
C SER A 184 -2.28 8.94 -7.12
N GLY A 185 -3.60 8.94 -7.33
CA GLY A 185 -4.28 9.94 -8.16
C GLY A 185 -4.43 11.35 -7.57
N GLY A 186 -4.03 11.61 -6.33
CA GLY A 186 -4.30 12.92 -5.75
C GLY A 186 -3.20 13.54 -4.90
N SER A 187 -2.17 12.79 -4.55
CA SER A 187 -1.30 13.15 -3.45
C SER A 187 0.11 13.55 -3.89
N PHE A 188 0.68 12.85 -4.87
CA PHE A 188 2.01 13.17 -5.39
C PHE A 188 2.03 14.45 -6.22
N ASP A 189 0.93 14.75 -6.94
CA ASP A 189 0.80 15.96 -7.75
C ASP A 189 0.82 17.24 -6.91
N ARG A 190 0.43 17.17 -5.62
CA ARG A 190 0.53 18.31 -4.69
C ARG A 190 1.97 18.61 -4.27
N ILE A 191 2.82 17.59 -4.16
CA ILE A 191 4.23 17.77 -3.76
C ILE A 191 5.06 18.29 -4.92
N THR A 192 4.75 17.88 -6.14
CA THR A 192 5.52 18.23 -7.34
C THR A 192 5.10 19.55 -7.97
N GLY A 193 3.99 20.18 -7.51
CA GLY A 193 3.50 21.44 -8.09
C GLY A 193 3.03 21.32 -9.54
N HIS A 194 2.89 20.12 -10.06
CA HIS A 194 2.41 19.89 -11.41
C HIS A 194 0.88 19.85 -11.43
N ASN A 195 0.27 21.03 -11.60
CA ASN A 195 -1.05 21.15 -12.22
C ASN A 195 -0.90 20.85 -13.72
N GLY A 196 -0.62 19.63 -14.06
CA GLY A 196 -0.48 19.14 -15.43
C GLY A 196 -1.65 18.26 -15.77
N GLY A 197 -2.39 18.64 -16.81
CA GLY A 197 -3.57 17.94 -17.29
C GLY A 197 -3.35 16.44 -17.46
N HIS A 198 -4.43 15.71 -17.20
CA HIS A 198 -4.58 14.31 -17.49
C HIS A 198 -4.16 14.00 -18.93
N GLU A 199 -2.93 13.57 -19.15
CA GLU A 199 -2.65 12.64 -20.21
C GLU A 199 -2.85 11.24 -19.64
N GLU A 200 -4.03 10.70 -19.92
CA GLU A 200 -4.33 9.30 -19.74
C GLU A 200 -3.25 8.48 -20.45
N MET A 201 -2.30 7.91 -19.69
CA MET A 201 -1.63 6.72 -20.19
C MET A 201 -2.64 5.59 -20.18
N ARG A 202 -3.45 5.53 -21.24
CA ARG A 202 -4.15 4.31 -21.61
C ARG A 202 -3.11 3.25 -21.92
N LEU A 203 -3.01 2.29 -21.05
CA LEU A 203 -2.35 1.01 -21.30
C LEU A 203 -3.38 0.03 -21.80
#